data_21512945ab185d5cd4cae91deb0aaa10
#
_entry.id   21512945ab185d5cd4cae91deb0aaa10
#
_cell.length_a   1.000
_cell.length_b   1.000
_cell.length_c   1.000
_cell.angle_alpha   90.00
_cell.angle_beta   90.00
_cell.angle_gamma   90.00
#
_symmetry.space_group_name_H-M   'P 1'
#
loop_
_entity.id
_entity.type
_entity.pdbx_description
1 polymer ?
#
loop_
_entity_poly.entity_id
_entity_poly.type
_entity_poly.pdbx_seq_one_letter_code
_entity_poly.pdbx_strand_id
1 'polypeptide(L)'
;MASTPQQAVKDAIKTAGSERELKFRDSIHLPFHQVGMSENLPAIYLCEEDVPEYRDSDWGTSKPEWVGSKVELLSMEEIIGDTKKVAFLIEASRFKADGKLLQTFNAIFTIANKNGDWRLISRNPFNVRKA
;
A
#
# COMPACT_ATOMS: atom_id res chain seq x y z
N MET A 1 -3.84 -7.58 13.10
CA MET A 1 -3.49 -8.87 12.46
C MET A 1 -4.56 -9.27 11.46
N ALA A 2 -4.19 -9.53 10.21
CA ALA A 2 -5.14 -9.98 9.21
C ALA A 2 -5.20 -11.51 9.18
N SER A 3 -6.40 -12.08 9.27
CA SER A 3 -6.63 -13.52 9.25
C SER A 3 -6.81 -14.08 7.83
N THR A 4 -6.95 -13.23 6.83
CA THR A 4 -7.07 -13.61 5.43
C THR A 4 -6.18 -12.72 4.56
N PRO A 5 -5.73 -13.21 3.39
CA PRO A 5 -4.96 -12.37 2.47
C PRO A 5 -5.76 -11.17 1.93
N GLN A 6 -7.08 -11.33 1.73
CA GLN A 6 -7.94 -10.24 1.28
C GLN A 6 -8.00 -9.10 2.31
N GLN A 7 -8.12 -9.42 3.58
CA GLN A 7 -8.11 -8.41 4.65
C GLN A 7 -6.77 -7.70 4.71
N ALA A 8 -5.66 -8.42 4.47
CA ALA A 8 -4.34 -7.82 4.45
C ALA A 8 -4.20 -6.77 3.33
N VAL A 9 -4.79 -7.00 2.15
CA VAL A 9 -4.83 -6.00 1.07
C VAL A 9 -5.59 -4.76 1.52
N LYS A 10 -6.75 -4.93 2.13
CA LYS A 10 -7.58 -3.81 2.63
C LYS A 10 -6.84 -3.01 3.71
N ASP A 11 -6.17 -3.70 4.63
CA ASP A 11 -5.37 -3.05 5.68
C ASP A 11 -4.23 -2.23 5.07
N ALA A 12 -3.52 -2.77 4.07
CA ALA A 12 -2.46 -2.06 3.38
C ALA A 12 -2.98 -0.79 2.68
N ILE A 13 -4.14 -0.86 2.05
CA ILE A 13 -4.77 0.30 1.40
C ILE A 13 -5.12 1.39 2.42
N LYS A 14 -5.60 1.03 3.60
CA LYS A 14 -5.90 2.01 4.67
C LYS A 14 -4.65 2.79 5.09
N THR A 15 -3.49 2.17 5.05
CA THR A 15 -2.24 2.83 5.45
C THR A 15 -1.69 3.78 4.39
N ALA A 16 -2.24 3.79 3.18
CA ALA A 16 -1.76 4.60 2.07
C ALA A 16 -2.32 6.04 2.09
N GLY A 17 -3.38 6.29 2.84
CA GLY A 17 -3.99 7.61 2.99
C GLY A 17 -3.55 8.33 4.26
N SER A 18 -4.05 9.56 4.44
CA SER A 18 -3.78 10.38 5.63
C SER A 18 -4.50 9.89 6.87
N GLU A 19 -5.71 9.36 6.72
CA GLU A 19 -6.44 8.74 7.83
C GLU A 19 -5.89 7.35 8.08
N ARG A 20 -5.19 7.19 9.19
CA ARG A 20 -4.52 5.93 9.50
C ARG A 20 -4.97 5.40 10.85
N GLU A 21 -5.92 4.50 10.82
CA GLU A 21 -6.25 3.68 11.99
C GLU A 21 -5.16 2.64 12.26
N LEU A 22 -4.41 2.30 11.22
CA LEU A 22 -3.36 1.29 11.24
C LEU A 22 -2.06 1.92 10.74
N LYS A 23 -0.96 1.64 11.42
CA LYS A 23 0.35 2.10 10.97
C LYS A 23 0.85 1.23 9.82
N PHE A 24 1.55 1.83 8.88
CA PHE A 24 2.10 1.11 7.73
C PHE A 24 2.94 -0.10 8.16
N ARG A 25 3.81 0.07 9.15
CA ARG A 25 4.66 -1.03 9.67
C ARG A 25 3.86 -2.23 10.16
N ASP A 26 2.63 -2.00 10.65
CA ASP A 26 1.77 -3.06 11.17
C ASP A 26 1.01 -3.78 10.06
N SER A 27 1.05 -3.26 8.82
CA SER A 27 0.44 -3.87 7.65
C SER A 27 1.41 -4.68 6.79
N ILE A 28 2.69 -4.73 7.16
CA ILE A 28 3.73 -5.40 6.38
C ILE A 28 4.47 -6.44 7.23
N HIS A 29 5.05 -7.43 6.54
CA HIS A 29 6.10 -8.28 7.10
C HIS A 29 7.45 -7.84 6.53
N LEU A 30 8.50 -8.00 7.31
CA LEU A 30 9.87 -7.72 6.88
C LEU A 30 10.59 -9.02 6.49
N PRO A 31 11.47 -9.00 5.50
CA PRO A 31 11.80 -7.86 4.66
C PRO A 31 10.66 -7.50 3.71
N PHE A 32 10.50 -6.21 3.45
CA PHE A 32 9.47 -5.69 2.56
C PHE A 32 10.12 -5.05 1.34
N HIS A 33 9.56 -5.29 0.15
CA HIS A 33 10.08 -4.73 -1.09
C HIS A 33 9.07 -3.77 -1.73
N GLN A 34 9.44 -2.49 -1.79
CA GLN A 34 8.76 -1.47 -2.58
C GLN A 34 9.41 -1.44 -3.95
N VAL A 35 8.71 -1.93 -4.97
CA VAL A 35 9.18 -1.81 -6.34
C VAL A 35 8.90 -0.39 -6.81
N GLY A 36 9.96 0.33 -7.17
CA GLY A 36 9.84 1.73 -7.55
C GLY A 36 9.27 1.92 -8.94
N MET A 37 8.72 3.10 -9.16
CA MET A 37 8.36 3.63 -10.47
C MET A 37 9.44 4.59 -10.93
N SER A 38 9.32 5.14 -12.15
CA SER A 38 10.24 6.14 -12.66
C SER A 38 10.41 7.36 -11.74
N GLU A 39 9.37 7.71 -10.98
CA GLU A 39 9.36 8.84 -10.06
C GLU A 39 9.81 8.48 -8.63
N ASN A 40 9.84 7.18 -8.30
CA ASN A 40 10.15 6.69 -6.97
C ASN A 40 11.26 5.65 -7.06
N LEU A 41 12.26 5.81 -6.20
CA LEU A 41 13.32 4.81 -6.11
C LEU A 41 12.76 3.53 -5.47
N PRO A 42 13.22 2.34 -5.93
CA PRO A 42 12.90 1.11 -5.23
C PRO A 42 13.51 1.12 -3.83
N ALA A 43 12.87 0.44 -2.89
CA ALA A 43 13.35 0.37 -1.52
C ALA A 43 13.12 -1.03 -0.97
N ILE A 44 14.07 -1.48 -0.13
CA ILE A 44 13.93 -2.72 0.62
C ILE A 44 14.07 -2.36 2.10
N TYR A 45 13.04 -2.72 2.88
CA TYR A 45 13.04 -2.50 4.32
C TYR A 45 13.37 -3.82 5.01
N LEU A 46 14.51 -3.86 5.67
CA LEU A 46 15.01 -5.08 6.34
C LEU A 46 14.62 -5.12 7.82
N CYS A 47 14.46 -3.96 8.44
CA CYS A 47 14.12 -3.83 9.86
C CYS A 47 13.14 -2.69 10.07
N GLU A 48 12.55 -2.60 11.26
CA GLU A 48 11.53 -1.58 11.57
C GLU A 48 12.04 -0.15 11.39
N GLU A 49 13.30 0.10 11.69
CA GLU A 49 13.91 1.43 11.57
C GLU A 49 13.95 1.93 10.12
N ASP A 50 13.92 1.02 9.15
CA ASP A 50 13.90 1.38 7.73
C ASP A 50 12.52 1.82 7.25
N VAL A 51 11.46 1.49 8.00
CA VAL A 51 10.07 1.67 7.54
C VAL A 51 9.61 3.10 7.77
N PRO A 52 9.18 3.83 6.71
CA PRO A 52 8.65 5.17 6.88
C PRO A 52 7.28 5.14 7.57
N GLU A 53 6.94 6.23 8.27
CA GLU A 53 5.66 6.34 8.95
C GLU A 53 4.53 6.89 8.06
N TYR A 54 4.88 7.51 6.93
CA TYR A 54 3.93 8.11 5.98
C TYR A 54 2.92 9.06 6.64
N ARG A 55 3.43 10.03 7.37
CA ARG A 55 2.60 11.09 7.97
C ARG A 55 2.34 12.20 6.96
N ASP A 56 1.31 13.00 7.18
CA ASP A 56 1.04 14.19 6.39
C ASP A 56 2.25 15.14 6.35
N SER A 57 3.01 15.22 7.47
CA SER A 57 4.23 16.02 7.53
C SER A 57 5.31 15.54 6.55
N ASP A 58 5.33 14.24 6.21
CA ASP A 58 6.28 13.69 5.24
C ASP A 58 5.94 14.12 3.81
N TRP A 59 4.68 14.44 3.55
CA TRP A 59 4.20 14.85 2.24
C TRP A 59 4.14 16.36 2.05
N GLY A 60 4.09 17.12 3.12
CA GLY A 60 3.80 18.55 3.11
C GLY A 60 4.65 19.41 2.19
N THR A 61 5.90 18.99 1.93
CA THR A 61 6.82 19.72 1.04
C THR A 61 6.95 19.06 -0.34
N SER A 62 6.99 17.73 -0.41
CA SER A 62 7.23 16.99 -1.67
C SER A 62 5.95 16.63 -2.40
N LYS A 63 4.87 16.37 -1.67
CA LYS A 63 3.57 15.95 -2.23
C LYS A 63 2.43 16.65 -1.48
N PRO A 64 2.30 17.99 -1.60
CA PRO A 64 1.30 18.73 -0.83
C PRO A 64 -0.14 18.29 -1.12
N GLU A 65 -0.43 17.80 -2.33
CA GLU A 65 -1.76 17.32 -2.69
C GLU A 65 -2.17 16.02 -2.00
N TRP A 66 -1.19 15.33 -1.40
CA TRP A 66 -1.45 14.07 -0.69
C TRP A 66 -1.85 14.30 0.76
N VAL A 67 -1.59 15.48 1.30
CA VAL A 67 -1.99 15.82 2.67
C VAL A 67 -3.51 15.79 2.79
N GLY A 68 -4.02 15.01 3.74
CA GLY A 68 -5.45 14.80 3.91
C GLY A 68 -6.09 13.86 2.89
N SER A 69 -5.30 13.25 2.00
CA SER A 69 -5.82 12.37 0.96
C SER A 69 -6.33 11.05 1.51
N LYS A 70 -7.25 10.43 0.77
CA LYS A 70 -7.79 9.09 1.06
C LYS A 70 -7.59 8.19 -0.15
N VAL A 71 -7.35 6.92 0.10
CA VAL A 71 -7.24 5.92 -0.96
C VAL A 71 -8.38 4.92 -0.84
N GLU A 72 -9.06 4.67 -1.95
CA GLU A 72 -10.13 3.69 -2.05
C GLU A 72 -9.72 2.54 -2.96
N LEU A 73 -9.93 1.32 -2.49
CA LEU A 73 -9.76 0.11 -3.29
C LEU A 73 -10.97 -0.04 -4.21
N LEU A 74 -10.73 -0.04 -5.51
CA LEU A 74 -11.80 -0.19 -6.53
C LEU A 74 -12.02 -1.64 -6.91
N SER A 75 -10.93 -2.42 -7.04
CA SER A 75 -11.01 -3.83 -7.39
C SER A 75 -9.81 -4.59 -6.86
N MET A 76 -10.00 -5.89 -6.68
CA MET A 76 -8.98 -6.80 -6.18
C MET A 76 -9.19 -8.16 -6.82
N GLU A 77 -8.18 -8.67 -7.50
CA GLU A 77 -8.21 -9.97 -8.17
C GLU A 77 -7.01 -10.81 -7.75
N GLU A 78 -7.26 -12.01 -7.26
CA GLU A 78 -6.17 -12.96 -6.99
C GLU A 78 -5.59 -13.44 -8.32
N ILE A 79 -4.28 -13.28 -8.49
CA ILE A 79 -3.58 -13.70 -9.72
C ILE A 79 -3.05 -15.13 -9.54
N ILE A 80 -2.39 -15.36 -8.41
CA ILE A 80 -1.79 -16.66 -8.08
C ILE A 80 -1.59 -16.72 -6.56
N GLY A 81 -1.69 -17.92 -6.01
CA GLY A 81 -1.47 -18.06 -4.58
C GLY A 81 -1.38 -19.50 -4.13
N ASP A 82 -0.90 -19.65 -2.91
CA ASP A 82 -0.86 -20.92 -2.18
C ASP A 82 -1.17 -20.65 -0.69
N THR A 83 -0.90 -21.58 0.18
CA THR A 83 -1.21 -21.43 1.62
C THR A 83 -0.30 -20.45 2.34
N LYS A 84 0.80 -20.02 1.73
CA LYS A 84 1.82 -19.16 2.36
C LYS A 84 1.89 -17.77 1.73
N LYS A 85 1.50 -17.63 0.47
CA LYS A 85 1.68 -16.38 -0.27
C LYS A 85 0.64 -16.25 -1.36
N VAL A 86 0.10 -15.05 -1.51
CA VAL A 86 -0.90 -14.73 -2.53
C VAL A 86 -0.54 -13.39 -3.19
N ALA A 87 -0.61 -13.33 -4.51
CA ALA A 87 -0.46 -12.10 -5.27
C ALA A 87 -1.81 -11.63 -5.80
N PHE A 88 -2.08 -10.34 -5.61
CA PHE A 88 -3.31 -9.67 -6.07
C PHE A 88 -2.99 -8.57 -7.07
N LEU A 89 -3.81 -8.50 -8.12
CA LEU A 89 -3.88 -7.31 -8.96
C LEU A 89 -4.97 -6.42 -8.36
N ILE A 90 -4.61 -5.18 -8.05
CA ILE A 90 -5.56 -4.21 -7.50
C ILE A 90 -5.68 -2.99 -8.39
N GLU A 91 -6.81 -2.30 -8.28
CA GLU A 91 -7.00 -0.95 -8.76
C GLU A 91 -7.47 -0.10 -7.60
N ALA A 92 -6.90 1.08 -7.45
CA ALA A 92 -7.23 2.00 -6.36
C ALA A 92 -7.17 3.44 -6.85
N SER A 93 -7.91 4.31 -6.19
CA SER A 93 -7.93 5.75 -6.45
C SER A 93 -7.57 6.52 -5.22
N ARG A 94 -6.79 7.59 -5.40
CA ARG A 94 -6.48 8.56 -4.35
C ARG A 94 -7.31 9.80 -4.57
N PHE A 95 -7.99 10.25 -3.53
CA PHE A 95 -8.79 11.45 -3.51
C PHE A 95 -8.12 12.50 -2.62
N LYS A 96 -8.11 13.76 -3.08
CA LYS A 96 -7.61 14.89 -2.28
C LYS A 96 -8.49 15.10 -1.05
N ALA A 97 -8.00 15.92 -0.11
CA ALA A 97 -8.76 16.28 1.09
C ALA A 97 -10.14 16.88 0.78
N ASP A 98 -10.28 17.57 -0.37
CA ASP A 98 -11.57 18.14 -0.81
C ASP A 98 -12.50 17.13 -1.50
N GLY A 99 -12.08 15.86 -1.60
CA GLY A 99 -12.86 14.80 -2.22
C GLY A 99 -12.68 14.66 -3.72
N LYS A 100 -11.88 15.52 -4.35
CA LYS A 100 -11.62 15.43 -5.80
C LYS A 100 -10.62 14.32 -6.10
N LEU A 101 -10.84 13.62 -7.21
CA LEU A 101 -9.95 12.58 -7.66
C LEU A 101 -8.57 13.17 -7.99
N LEU A 102 -7.52 12.60 -7.39
CA LEU A 102 -6.14 12.98 -7.68
C LEU A 102 -5.50 12.05 -8.70
N GLN A 103 -5.62 10.76 -8.51
CA GLN A 103 -5.04 9.75 -9.40
C GLN A 103 -5.69 8.39 -9.19
N THR A 104 -5.56 7.54 -10.21
CA THR A 104 -5.94 6.12 -10.14
C THR A 104 -4.73 5.30 -10.57
N PHE A 105 -4.53 4.16 -9.96
CA PHE A 105 -3.40 3.30 -10.27
C PHE A 105 -3.76 1.83 -10.12
N ASN A 106 -2.98 1.00 -10.80
CA ASN A 106 -2.96 -0.44 -10.57
C ASN A 106 -1.75 -0.79 -9.72
N ALA A 107 -1.79 -1.91 -9.06
CA ALA A 107 -0.62 -2.43 -8.34
C ALA A 107 -0.73 -3.95 -8.23
N ILE A 108 0.44 -4.59 -8.12
CA ILE A 108 0.52 -5.97 -7.68
C ILE A 108 0.97 -5.94 -6.23
N PHE A 109 0.12 -6.47 -5.35
CA PHE A 109 0.40 -6.65 -3.94
C PHE A 109 0.67 -8.12 -3.68
N THR A 110 1.81 -8.43 -3.09
CA THR A 110 2.11 -9.78 -2.63
C THR A 110 1.95 -9.83 -1.12
N ILE A 111 1.12 -10.75 -0.67
CA ILE A 111 0.75 -10.93 0.73
C ILE A 111 1.32 -12.26 1.20
N ALA A 112 1.96 -12.29 2.35
CA ALA A 112 2.52 -13.51 2.93
C ALA A 112 1.90 -13.82 4.29
N ASN A 113 1.80 -15.11 4.58
CA ASN A 113 1.31 -15.65 5.85
C ASN A 113 2.51 -16.00 6.73
N LYS A 114 2.59 -15.38 7.91
CA LYS A 114 3.53 -15.79 8.96
C LYS A 114 2.71 -16.18 10.20
N ASN A 115 2.64 -17.47 10.48
CA ASN A 115 1.94 -18.00 11.65
C ASN A 115 0.47 -17.55 11.73
N GLY A 116 -0.22 -17.53 10.58
CA GLY A 116 -1.63 -17.13 10.49
C GLY A 116 -1.85 -15.63 10.36
N ASP A 117 -0.79 -14.83 10.39
CA ASP A 117 -0.85 -13.37 10.22
C ASP A 117 -0.46 -13.02 8.78
N TRP A 118 -1.44 -12.61 7.99
CA TRP A 118 -1.26 -12.21 6.60
C TRP A 118 -0.92 -10.73 6.53
N ARG A 119 0.20 -10.40 5.89
CA ARG A 119 0.63 -9.01 5.68
C ARG A 119 1.32 -8.83 4.33
N LEU A 120 1.36 -7.60 3.89
CA LEU A 120 2.04 -7.20 2.66
C LEU A 120 3.55 -7.42 2.76
N ILE A 121 4.16 -8.03 1.73
CA ILE A 121 5.63 -8.18 1.63
C ILE A 121 6.20 -7.47 0.41
N SER A 122 5.36 -7.13 -0.56
CA SER A 122 5.80 -6.42 -1.77
C SER A 122 4.65 -5.59 -2.33
N ARG A 123 5.00 -4.41 -2.84
CA ARG A 123 4.07 -3.49 -3.47
C ARG A 123 4.70 -2.99 -4.77
N ASN A 124 4.02 -3.22 -5.90
CA ASN A 124 4.52 -2.90 -7.23
C ASN A 124 3.45 -2.12 -8.01
N PRO A 125 3.50 -0.77 -8.02
CA PRO A 125 2.51 0.05 -8.71
C PRO A 125 2.75 0.13 -10.21
N PHE A 126 1.65 0.25 -10.97
CA PHE A 126 1.60 0.36 -12.42
C PHE A 126 0.54 1.38 -12.84
N ASN A 127 0.67 1.91 -14.05
CA ASN A 127 -0.39 2.66 -14.74
C ASN A 127 -0.96 3.80 -13.90
N VAL A 128 -0.12 4.60 -13.27
CA VAL A 128 -0.58 5.77 -12.54
C VAL A 128 -1.14 6.78 -13.53
N ARG A 129 -2.42 7.12 -13.34
CA ARG A 129 -3.17 8.02 -14.20
C ARG A 129 -3.65 9.20 -13.37
N LYS A 130 -3.18 10.38 -13.68
CA LYS A 130 -3.65 11.59 -13.01
C LYS A 130 -5.02 12.00 -13.56
N ALA A 131 -5.84 12.52 -12.66
CA ALA A 131 -7.15 13.05 -13.04
C ALA A 131 -7.01 14.33 -13.87
#